data_334f46af3fe75eaf35986489c856ad71
#
_entry.id   334f46af3fe75eaf35986489c856ad71
#
_cell.length_a   1.000
_cell.length_b   1.000
_cell.length_c   1.000
_cell.angle_alpha   90.00
_cell.angle_beta   90.00
_cell.angle_gamma   90.00
#
_symmetry.space_group_name_H-M   'P 1'
#
loop_
_entity.id
_entity.type
_entity.pdbx_description
1 polymer ?
#
loop_
_entity_poly.entity_id
_entity_poly.type
_entity_poly.pdbx_seq_one_letter_code
_entity_poly.pdbx_strand_id
1 'polypeptide(L)'
;MTHYSTEIAVVGGGVCGLWVLNLLRSAGYQACLFEKGALGQNQTLASQGMIHGGIKYALGGFTTPASETIASMPATWRACIAGTGPINLSGVPVLSDDYYLFSDGALGAKVTAFFASKSLRGRVNGIERKDYPQAFQSPLFRGNLYKLQDMVVDTSALLESLRSAHSDFIFKADVKANQENGSVSSLTLNNQDSITADQYIFAGGEGNDALLSQLDFVPIEMQRRPLKQVLVKGNLPSIYAHAVSLKDANKPRLTITTHPMRDGDKVWYLGGNLAEQGVGMSETDLIVRAKQELGALLPWVDLSAATFKTLDIDRAEPAQKSHGRPDVPYASQSKNAIFCWPTKLTLTPLLGDEVLQ
;
A
#
# COMPACT_ATOMS: atom_id res chain seq x y z
N MET A 1 1.04 6.22 -38.47
CA MET A 1 1.11 5.07 -37.54
C MET A 1 2.56 4.64 -37.51
N THR A 2 3.21 4.85 -36.38
CA THR A 2 4.61 4.44 -36.14
C THR A 2 4.60 3.11 -35.42
N HIS A 3 5.51 2.23 -35.80
CA HIS A 3 5.67 0.93 -35.16
C HIS A 3 6.97 0.90 -34.37
N TYR A 4 6.89 0.52 -33.09
CA TYR A 4 8.03 0.38 -32.19
C TYR A 4 8.20 -1.08 -31.76
N SER A 5 9.36 -1.43 -31.20
CA SER A 5 9.61 -2.72 -30.60
C SER A 5 10.43 -2.58 -29.32
N THR A 6 10.25 -3.51 -28.40
CA THR A 6 11.00 -3.64 -27.14
C THR A 6 11.01 -5.12 -26.72
N GLU A 7 11.85 -5.51 -25.77
CA GLU A 7 11.77 -6.86 -25.18
C GLU A 7 10.56 -6.99 -24.27
N ILE A 8 10.33 -6.00 -23.38
CA ILE A 8 9.25 -6.08 -22.40
C ILE A 8 8.47 -4.75 -22.37
N ALA A 9 7.14 -4.85 -22.52
CA ALA A 9 6.23 -3.74 -22.36
C ALA A 9 5.44 -3.86 -21.05
N VAL A 10 5.57 -2.86 -20.17
CA VAL A 10 4.84 -2.77 -18.89
C VAL A 10 3.70 -1.78 -19.05
N VAL A 11 2.49 -2.15 -18.62
CA VAL A 11 1.29 -1.30 -18.68
C VAL A 11 0.81 -1.00 -17.26
N GLY A 12 0.78 0.28 -16.90
CA GLY A 12 0.35 0.79 -15.59
C GLY A 12 1.47 1.42 -14.79
N GLY A 13 1.32 2.71 -14.48
CA GLY A 13 2.31 3.56 -13.79
C GLY A 13 2.08 3.68 -12.27
N GLY A 14 1.46 2.68 -11.65
CA GLY A 14 1.42 2.55 -10.19
C GLY A 14 2.74 2.03 -9.61
N VAL A 15 2.82 1.88 -8.27
CA VAL A 15 4.01 1.33 -7.62
C VAL A 15 4.42 -0.02 -8.20
N CYS A 16 3.45 -0.85 -8.59
CA CYS A 16 3.69 -2.16 -9.21
C CYS A 16 4.51 -2.04 -10.49
N GLY A 17 3.96 -1.36 -11.48
CA GLY A 17 4.62 -1.25 -12.80
C GLY A 17 5.95 -0.50 -12.73
N LEU A 18 6.04 0.56 -11.92
CA LEU A 18 7.30 1.28 -11.72
C LEU A 18 8.35 0.42 -11.05
N TRP A 19 7.97 -0.39 -10.07
CA TRP A 19 8.88 -1.35 -9.42
C TRP A 19 9.40 -2.39 -10.41
N VAL A 20 8.49 -3.00 -11.17
CA VAL A 20 8.82 -4.00 -12.19
C VAL A 20 9.73 -3.40 -13.26
N LEU A 21 9.42 -2.18 -13.76
CA LEU A 21 10.29 -1.50 -14.72
C LEU A 21 11.72 -1.34 -14.17
N ASN A 22 11.85 -0.88 -12.91
CA ASN A 22 13.16 -0.71 -12.29
C ASN A 22 13.95 -2.02 -12.20
N LEU A 23 13.30 -3.11 -11.80
CA LEU A 23 13.93 -4.43 -11.75
C LEU A 23 14.38 -4.91 -13.13
N LEU A 24 13.50 -4.83 -14.13
CA LEU A 24 13.81 -5.26 -15.51
C LEU A 24 14.97 -4.46 -16.11
N ARG A 25 14.94 -3.13 -15.95
CA ARG A 25 16.01 -2.27 -16.47
C ARG A 25 17.33 -2.53 -15.73
N SER A 26 17.31 -2.74 -14.42
CA SER A 26 18.50 -3.10 -13.64
C SER A 26 19.05 -4.47 -14.00
N ALA A 27 18.21 -5.40 -14.43
CA ALA A 27 18.61 -6.71 -14.96
C ALA A 27 19.11 -6.66 -16.42
N GLY A 28 19.05 -5.51 -17.09
CA GLY A 28 19.56 -5.30 -18.45
C GLY A 28 18.53 -5.48 -19.56
N TYR A 29 17.28 -5.76 -19.25
CA TYR A 29 16.22 -5.88 -20.27
C TYR A 29 15.88 -4.53 -20.91
N GLN A 30 15.56 -4.55 -22.20
CA GLN A 30 14.97 -3.42 -22.89
C GLN A 30 13.47 -3.36 -22.55
N ALA A 31 13.15 -2.71 -21.44
CA ALA A 31 11.79 -2.56 -20.96
C ALA A 31 11.33 -1.11 -21.00
N CYS A 32 10.05 -0.89 -21.32
CA CYS A 32 9.39 0.41 -21.23
C CYS A 32 8.02 0.30 -20.55
N LEU A 33 7.54 1.43 -20.02
CA LEU A 33 6.28 1.50 -19.29
C LEU A 33 5.33 2.52 -19.93
N PHE A 34 4.06 2.15 -19.98
CA PHE A 34 2.97 2.99 -20.48
C PHE A 34 1.96 3.28 -19.37
N GLU A 35 1.63 4.55 -19.18
CA GLU A 35 0.60 5.02 -18.24
C GLU A 35 -0.29 6.06 -18.91
N LYS A 36 -1.60 5.88 -18.82
CA LYS A 36 -2.56 6.79 -19.42
C LYS A 36 -2.75 8.10 -18.66
N GLY A 37 -2.63 8.04 -17.34
CA GLY A 37 -2.89 9.15 -16.42
C GLY A 37 -1.63 9.74 -15.80
N ALA A 38 -1.76 10.16 -14.56
CA ALA A 38 -0.63 10.51 -13.71
C ALA A 38 -0.11 9.27 -12.99
N LEU A 39 1.20 9.21 -12.80
CA LEU A 39 1.83 8.09 -12.10
C LEU A 39 1.30 7.96 -10.67
N GLY A 40 0.95 6.73 -10.29
CA GLY A 40 0.50 6.39 -8.94
C GLY A 40 -0.85 6.97 -8.51
N GLN A 41 -1.58 7.63 -9.40
CA GLN A 41 -2.79 8.35 -9.04
C GLN A 41 -3.81 7.35 -8.44
N ASN A 42 -4.44 6.74 -8.15
CA ASN A 42 -5.40 5.83 -7.53
C ASN A 42 -4.86 5.25 -6.21
N GLN A 43 -4.69 3.92 -6.16
CA GLN A 43 -4.36 3.21 -4.92
C GLN A 43 -2.99 3.55 -4.32
N THR A 44 -1.98 3.88 -5.14
CA THR A 44 -0.61 4.09 -4.65
C THR A 44 -0.51 5.36 -3.82
N LEU A 45 -0.92 6.52 -4.34
CA LEU A 45 -0.90 7.79 -3.62
C LEU A 45 -1.93 7.85 -2.49
N ALA A 46 -3.03 7.11 -2.61
CA ALA A 46 -4.03 6.98 -1.55
C ALA A 46 -3.62 6.00 -0.44
N SER A 47 -2.50 5.29 -0.60
CA SER A 47 -2.01 4.39 0.44
C SER A 47 -1.41 5.18 1.61
N GLN A 48 -1.43 4.57 2.79
CA GLN A 48 -0.85 5.17 3.99
C GLN A 48 0.68 5.04 4.07
N GLY A 49 1.36 4.59 3.01
CA GLY A 49 2.81 4.41 2.98
C GLY A 49 3.36 3.34 3.93
N MET A 50 2.49 2.53 4.50
CA MET A 50 2.85 1.57 5.54
C MET A 50 3.48 0.30 4.93
N ILE A 51 4.68 0.00 5.38
CA ILE A 51 5.39 -1.26 5.13
C ILE A 51 5.31 -2.08 6.41
N HIS A 52 4.54 -3.16 6.38
CA HIS A 52 4.22 -3.92 7.58
C HIS A 52 4.70 -5.36 7.50
N GLY A 53 5.10 -5.91 8.66
CA GLY A 53 5.48 -7.31 8.84
C GLY A 53 4.33 -8.27 9.13
N GLY A 54 3.08 -7.86 8.89
CA GLY A 54 1.91 -8.73 8.98
C GLY A 54 1.42 -9.05 10.40
N ILE A 55 1.91 -8.39 11.44
CA ILE A 55 1.58 -8.71 12.83
C ILE A 55 0.08 -8.62 13.12
N LYS A 56 -0.63 -7.68 12.49
CA LYS A 56 -2.10 -7.57 12.64
C LYS A 56 -2.86 -8.82 12.21
N TYR A 57 -2.28 -9.66 11.35
CA TYR A 57 -2.88 -10.95 10.96
C TYR A 57 -2.67 -12.02 12.01
N ALA A 58 -1.60 -11.93 12.80
CA ALA A 58 -1.36 -12.80 13.94
C ALA A 58 -2.26 -12.48 15.14
N LEU A 59 -2.96 -11.31 15.14
CA LEU A 59 -3.95 -10.97 16.17
C LEU A 59 -5.10 -11.98 16.23
N GLY A 60 -5.36 -12.72 15.16
CA GLY A 60 -6.30 -13.83 15.11
C GLY A 60 -5.79 -15.18 15.68
N GLY A 61 -4.55 -15.25 16.16
CA GLY A 61 -4.00 -16.44 16.84
C GLY A 61 -3.34 -17.49 15.93
N PHE A 62 -3.27 -17.28 14.62
CA PHE A 62 -2.68 -18.22 13.68
C PHE A 62 -1.64 -17.55 12.79
N THR A 63 -0.44 -18.15 12.70
CA THR A 63 0.54 -17.81 11.65
C THR A 63 0.29 -18.71 10.44
N THR A 64 0.20 -18.09 9.27
CA THR A 64 0.12 -18.79 7.98
C THR A 64 1.46 -18.63 7.25
N PRO A 65 1.82 -19.50 6.27
CA PRO A 65 2.99 -19.29 5.43
C PRO A 65 3.02 -17.88 4.81
N ALA A 66 1.88 -17.35 4.39
CA ALA A 66 1.74 -15.98 3.90
C ALA A 66 2.10 -14.91 4.95
N SER A 67 1.83 -15.16 6.24
CA SER A 67 2.22 -14.24 7.32
C SER A 67 3.72 -14.25 7.60
N GLU A 68 4.41 -15.34 7.32
CA GLU A 68 5.88 -15.43 7.43
C GLU A 68 6.57 -14.70 6.28
N THR A 69 6.05 -14.85 5.07
CA THR A 69 6.54 -14.13 3.88
C THR A 69 6.41 -12.62 4.07
N ILE A 70 5.26 -12.15 4.54
CA ILE A 70 5.07 -10.71 4.85
C ILE A 70 6.04 -10.25 5.95
N ALA A 71 6.41 -11.11 6.88
CA ALA A 71 7.27 -10.74 8.00
C ALA A 71 8.68 -10.28 7.57
N SER A 72 9.19 -10.74 6.44
CA SER A 72 10.48 -10.34 5.88
C SER A 72 10.44 -9.01 5.14
N MET A 73 9.26 -8.55 4.72
CA MET A 73 9.13 -7.37 3.87
C MET A 73 9.71 -6.08 4.46
N PRO A 74 9.53 -5.73 5.75
CA PRO A 74 10.18 -4.55 6.31
C PRO A 74 11.70 -4.56 6.17
N ALA A 75 12.34 -5.72 6.29
CA ALA A 75 13.80 -5.85 6.10
C ALA A 75 14.19 -5.63 4.62
N THR A 76 13.45 -6.20 3.67
CA THR A 76 13.66 -5.99 2.23
C THR A 76 13.53 -4.52 1.85
N TRP A 77 12.48 -3.84 2.33
CA TRP A 77 12.29 -2.41 2.10
C TRP A 77 13.41 -1.57 2.71
N ARG A 78 13.85 -1.89 3.94
CA ARG A 78 15.00 -1.20 4.56
C ARG A 78 16.29 -1.39 3.75
N ALA A 79 16.52 -2.58 3.20
CA ALA A 79 17.65 -2.81 2.30
C ALA A 79 17.57 -1.94 1.03
N CYS A 80 16.38 -1.81 0.42
CA CYS A 80 16.19 -0.90 -0.72
C CYS A 80 16.48 0.56 -0.35
N ILE A 81 15.99 1.03 0.80
CA ILE A 81 16.22 2.39 1.30
C ILE A 81 17.70 2.62 1.68
N ALA A 82 18.39 1.59 2.14
CA ALA A 82 19.84 1.64 2.37
C ALA A 82 20.67 1.54 1.07
N GLY A 83 20.03 1.37 -0.09
CA GLY A 83 20.70 1.22 -1.38
C GLY A 83 21.36 -0.16 -1.60
N THR A 84 21.07 -1.14 -0.76
CA THR A 84 21.62 -2.51 -0.83
C THR A 84 20.60 -3.57 -1.26
N GLY A 85 19.35 -3.16 -1.49
CA GLY A 85 18.27 -4.02 -1.95
C GLY A 85 18.22 -4.15 -3.48
N PRO A 86 17.22 -4.89 -4.00
CA PRO A 86 17.05 -5.11 -5.44
C PRO A 86 16.79 -3.81 -6.22
N ILE A 87 16.26 -2.79 -5.57
CA ILE A 87 16.07 -1.45 -6.13
C ILE A 87 16.69 -0.43 -5.17
N ASN A 88 17.36 0.59 -5.70
CA ASN A 88 17.93 1.67 -4.90
C ASN A 88 16.87 2.73 -4.61
N LEU A 89 16.45 2.82 -3.35
CA LEU A 89 15.50 3.81 -2.84
C LEU A 89 16.14 4.76 -1.81
N SER A 90 17.46 4.97 -1.84
CA SER A 90 18.20 5.74 -0.83
C SER A 90 17.76 7.21 -0.70
N GLY A 91 17.06 7.75 -1.69
CA GLY A 91 16.46 9.09 -1.64
C GLY A 91 15.04 9.15 -1.07
N VAL A 92 14.43 8.02 -0.72
CA VAL A 92 13.04 7.98 -0.24
C VAL A 92 12.99 8.24 1.27
N PRO A 93 12.31 9.30 1.74
CA PRO A 93 12.16 9.56 3.16
C PRO A 93 11.38 8.45 3.88
N VAL A 94 11.93 8.00 5.00
CA VAL A 94 11.22 7.20 5.98
C VAL A 94 10.53 8.17 6.94
N LEU A 95 9.19 8.21 6.90
CA LEU A 95 8.40 9.10 7.74
C LEU A 95 8.36 8.61 9.19
N SER A 96 8.44 7.29 9.39
CA SER A 96 8.63 6.65 10.68
C SER A 96 9.25 5.26 10.51
N ASP A 97 10.33 4.99 11.24
CA ASP A 97 10.93 3.66 11.37
C ASP A 97 10.18 2.77 12.36
N ASP A 98 9.29 3.37 13.14
CA ASP A 98 8.52 2.73 14.18
C ASP A 98 7.03 2.88 13.91
N TYR A 99 6.29 1.84 14.19
CA TYR A 99 4.84 1.85 14.18
C TYR A 99 4.31 1.30 15.51
N TYR A 100 3.19 1.83 15.98
CA TYR A 100 2.73 1.50 17.31
C TYR A 100 1.34 0.86 17.31
N LEU A 101 1.11 0.00 18.30
CA LEU A 101 -0.23 -0.43 18.70
C LEU A 101 -0.56 0.20 20.04
N PHE A 102 -1.76 0.75 20.18
CA PHE A 102 -2.25 1.28 21.44
C PHE A 102 -3.72 0.93 21.67
N SER A 103 -4.11 1.00 22.93
CA SER A 103 -5.49 0.81 23.36
C SER A 103 -5.91 1.89 24.34
N ASP A 104 -7.21 2.07 24.52
CA ASP A 104 -7.82 3.06 25.41
C ASP A 104 -7.78 2.70 26.92
N GLY A 105 -6.84 1.89 27.34
CA GLY A 105 -6.61 1.53 28.77
C GLY A 105 -7.49 0.41 29.31
N ALA A 106 -8.69 0.19 28.83
CA ALA A 106 -9.59 -0.89 29.28
C ALA A 106 -9.12 -2.31 28.88
N LEU A 107 -8.09 -2.39 28.05
CA LEU A 107 -7.61 -3.58 27.36
C LEU A 107 -6.33 -4.19 27.94
N GLY A 108 -5.70 -3.52 28.89
CA GLY A 108 -4.32 -3.75 29.31
C GLY A 108 -3.93 -5.22 29.50
N ALA A 109 -4.64 -5.99 30.30
CA ALA A 109 -4.25 -7.36 30.63
C ALA A 109 -4.41 -8.36 29.47
N LYS A 110 -5.48 -8.27 28.68
CA LYS A 110 -5.71 -9.21 27.57
C LYS A 110 -4.82 -8.93 26.37
N VAL A 111 -4.58 -7.66 26.05
CA VAL A 111 -3.65 -7.24 25.00
C VAL A 111 -2.21 -7.57 25.42
N THR A 112 -1.84 -7.35 26.68
CA THR A 112 -0.53 -7.73 27.22
C THR A 112 -0.31 -9.25 27.15
N ALA A 113 -1.29 -10.05 27.56
CA ALA A 113 -1.21 -11.51 27.50
C ALA A 113 -1.09 -12.03 26.06
N PHE A 114 -1.79 -11.39 25.13
CA PHE A 114 -1.71 -11.73 23.70
C PHE A 114 -0.32 -11.41 23.12
N PHE A 115 0.22 -10.22 23.38
CA PHE A 115 1.57 -9.85 22.90
C PHE A 115 2.71 -10.59 23.62
N ALA A 116 2.47 -11.13 24.81
CA ALA A 116 3.39 -12.04 25.49
C ALA A 116 3.39 -13.45 24.89
N SER A 117 2.49 -13.77 23.95
CA SER A 117 2.41 -15.09 23.32
C SER A 117 3.67 -15.41 22.50
N LYS A 118 4.05 -16.71 22.45
CA LYS A 118 5.24 -17.18 21.72
C LYS A 118 5.25 -16.78 20.23
N SER A 119 4.08 -16.65 19.60
CA SER A 119 3.93 -16.34 18.17
C SER A 119 4.36 -14.93 17.79
N LEU A 120 4.43 -14.01 18.76
CA LEU A 120 4.74 -12.59 18.52
C LEU A 120 6.06 -12.15 19.12
N ARG A 121 6.78 -13.06 19.82
CA ARG A 121 8.08 -12.73 20.44
C ARG A 121 9.06 -12.21 19.39
N GLY A 122 9.64 -11.03 19.67
CA GLY A 122 10.62 -10.36 18.80
C GLY A 122 10.00 -9.49 17.68
N ARG A 123 8.68 -9.54 17.45
CA ARG A 123 8.00 -8.70 16.45
C ARG A 123 7.22 -7.55 17.07
N VAL A 124 6.89 -7.66 18.35
CA VAL A 124 6.17 -6.65 19.15
C VAL A 124 6.88 -6.47 20.48
N ASN A 125 7.25 -5.25 20.79
CA ASN A 125 7.91 -4.91 22.03
C ASN A 125 7.05 -3.91 22.82
N GLY A 126 6.69 -4.24 24.05
CA GLY A 126 6.16 -3.25 24.99
C GLY A 126 7.25 -2.21 25.28
N ILE A 127 6.88 -0.94 25.29
CA ILE A 127 7.81 0.15 25.61
C ILE A 127 7.41 0.79 26.94
N GLU A 128 8.40 1.33 27.64
CA GLU A 128 8.17 2.03 28.90
C GLU A 128 7.65 3.46 28.62
N ARG A 129 6.89 4.01 29.56
CA ARG A 129 6.27 5.34 29.40
C ARG A 129 7.28 6.45 29.11
N LYS A 130 8.50 6.36 29.64
CA LYS A 130 9.58 7.33 29.37
C LYS A 130 10.02 7.37 27.92
N ASP A 131 9.82 6.24 27.18
CA ASP A 131 10.22 6.05 25.78
C ASP A 131 9.06 6.25 24.82
N TYR A 132 7.88 6.67 25.31
CA TYR A 132 6.74 6.95 24.44
C TYR A 132 7.03 8.11 23.50
N PRO A 133 6.62 8.02 22.20
CA PRO A 133 6.65 9.15 21.32
C PRO A 133 5.91 10.36 21.92
N GLN A 134 6.35 11.56 21.57
CA GLN A 134 5.81 12.81 22.12
C GLN A 134 4.27 12.86 22.10
N ALA A 135 3.65 12.38 21.03
CA ALA A 135 2.21 12.34 20.90
C ALA A 135 1.47 11.52 21.99
N PHE A 136 2.16 10.58 22.65
CA PHE A 136 1.63 9.70 23.71
C PHE A 136 2.18 9.99 25.11
N GLN A 137 2.95 11.07 25.28
CA GLN A 137 3.50 11.45 26.60
C GLN A 137 2.47 12.16 27.49
N SER A 138 1.31 12.54 26.96
CA SER A 138 0.25 13.20 27.72
C SER A 138 -0.16 12.37 28.95
N PRO A 139 -0.36 13.00 30.12
CA PRO A 139 -0.88 12.31 31.32
C PRO A 139 -2.31 11.77 31.11
N LEU A 140 -3.03 12.25 30.11
CA LEU A 140 -4.35 11.74 29.74
C LEU A 140 -4.28 10.40 29.01
N PHE A 141 -3.15 10.05 28.39
CA PHE A 141 -2.96 8.72 27.83
C PHE A 141 -2.69 7.71 28.94
N ARG A 142 -3.63 6.83 29.19
CA ARG A 142 -3.56 5.80 30.23
C ARG A 142 -3.38 4.38 29.69
N GLY A 143 -3.27 4.22 28.37
CA GLY A 143 -3.07 2.96 27.69
C GLY A 143 -1.62 2.49 27.70
N ASN A 144 -1.41 1.29 27.16
CA ASN A 144 -0.07 0.77 26.87
C ASN A 144 0.25 0.96 25.39
N LEU A 145 1.53 1.17 25.10
CA LEU A 145 2.05 1.31 23.76
C LEU A 145 2.99 0.14 23.45
N TYR A 146 2.79 -0.46 22.28
CA TYR A 146 3.61 -1.56 21.78
C TYR A 146 4.22 -1.15 20.44
N LYS A 147 5.53 -1.32 20.32
CA LYS A 147 6.29 -1.01 19.11
C LYS A 147 6.29 -2.21 18.17
N LEU A 148 6.02 -1.96 16.89
CA LEU A 148 6.09 -2.90 15.78
C LEU A 148 7.36 -2.67 14.95
N GLN A 149 7.73 -3.65 14.13
CA GLN A 149 8.82 -3.51 13.15
C GLN A 149 8.38 -2.82 11.86
N ASP A 150 7.12 -2.44 11.77
CA ASP A 150 6.54 -1.76 10.62
C ASP A 150 7.15 -0.35 10.48
N MET A 151 7.20 0.14 9.26
CA MET A 151 7.70 1.48 8.93
C MET A 151 6.73 2.21 8.01
N VAL A 152 6.87 3.51 7.89
CA VAL A 152 6.07 4.32 6.95
C VAL A 152 7.01 5.12 6.06
N VAL A 153 6.79 5.01 4.74
CA VAL A 153 7.55 5.74 3.73
C VAL A 153 6.68 6.83 3.09
N ASP A 154 7.33 7.87 2.59
CA ASP A 154 6.68 8.88 1.76
C ASP A 154 6.36 8.28 0.39
N THR A 155 5.06 8.07 0.12
CA THR A 155 4.59 7.45 -1.13
C THR A 155 4.82 8.33 -2.35
N SER A 156 4.78 9.65 -2.19
CA SER A 156 5.05 10.58 -3.28
C SER A 156 6.52 10.57 -3.66
N ALA A 157 7.41 10.59 -2.67
CA ALA A 157 8.85 10.48 -2.90
C ALA A 157 9.25 9.09 -3.42
N LEU A 158 8.57 8.03 -2.97
CA LEU A 158 8.76 6.67 -3.50
C LEU A 158 8.45 6.61 -5.01
N LEU A 159 7.30 7.13 -5.42
CA LEU A 159 6.93 7.18 -6.84
C LEU A 159 7.92 8.00 -7.67
N GLU A 160 8.34 9.16 -7.14
CA GLU A 160 9.32 10.01 -7.83
C GLU A 160 10.68 9.35 -7.94
N SER A 161 11.14 8.64 -6.91
CA SER A 161 12.38 7.86 -6.95
C SER A 161 12.33 6.75 -8.00
N LEU A 162 11.24 5.97 -8.02
CA LEU A 162 11.04 4.91 -9.01
C LEU A 162 10.93 5.47 -10.44
N ARG A 163 10.28 6.63 -10.61
CA ARG A 163 10.13 7.29 -11.90
C ARG A 163 11.48 7.81 -12.41
N SER A 164 12.20 8.54 -11.57
CA SER A 164 13.40 9.27 -11.99
C SER A 164 14.53 8.37 -12.41
N ALA A 165 14.62 7.16 -11.87
CA ALA A 165 15.66 6.19 -12.23
C ALA A 165 15.60 5.76 -13.71
N HIS A 166 14.40 5.75 -14.32
CA HIS A 166 14.18 5.29 -15.69
C HIS A 166 13.17 6.16 -16.45
N SER A 167 13.18 7.48 -16.24
CA SER A 167 12.21 8.43 -16.82
C SER A 167 12.09 8.35 -18.34
N ASP A 168 13.20 8.10 -19.03
CA ASP A 168 13.27 8.04 -20.50
C ASP A 168 12.54 6.82 -21.10
N PHE A 169 12.16 5.87 -20.24
CA PHE A 169 11.45 4.64 -20.62
C PHE A 169 10.00 4.61 -20.12
N ILE A 170 9.49 5.74 -19.62
CA ILE A 170 8.12 5.90 -19.13
C ILE A 170 7.36 6.82 -20.07
N PHE A 171 6.32 6.29 -20.72
CA PHE A 171 5.56 6.99 -21.74
C PHE A 171 4.12 7.20 -21.30
N LYS A 172 3.61 8.41 -21.56
CA LYS A 172 2.18 8.68 -21.38
C LYS A 172 1.40 8.19 -22.58
N ALA A 173 0.65 7.12 -22.42
CA ALA A 173 -0.20 6.58 -23.47
C ALA A 173 -1.39 5.80 -22.89
N ASP A 174 -2.55 5.98 -23.53
CA ASP A 174 -3.67 5.05 -23.39
C ASP A 174 -3.39 3.81 -24.22
N VAL A 175 -3.53 2.63 -23.64
CA VAL A 175 -3.09 1.36 -24.21
C VAL A 175 -4.29 0.47 -24.51
N LYS A 176 -4.30 -0.08 -25.73
CA LYS A 176 -5.21 -1.15 -26.13
C LYS A 176 -4.39 -2.38 -26.53
N ALA A 177 -4.69 -3.51 -25.96
CA ALA A 177 -4.00 -4.76 -26.28
C ALA A 177 -4.64 -5.43 -27.50
N ASN A 178 -3.80 -5.88 -28.43
CA ASN A 178 -4.21 -6.66 -29.60
C ASN A 178 -3.70 -8.09 -29.45
N GLN A 179 -4.50 -9.07 -29.85
CA GLN A 179 -4.20 -10.48 -29.70
C GLN A 179 -4.29 -11.23 -31.02
N GLU A 180 -3.36 -12.16 -31.23
CA GLU A 180 -3.38 -13.12 -32.34
C GLU A 180 -2.99 -14.50 -31.84
N ASN A 181 -3.74 -15.52 -32.23
CA ASN A 181 -3.49 -16.91 -31.81
C ASN A 181 -3.33 -17.10 -30.29
N GLY A 182 -4.05 -16.31 -29.48
CA GLY A 182 -4.04 -16.35 -28.03
C GLY A 182 -2.79 -15.74 -27.38
N SER A 183 -1.90 -15.08 -28.15
CA SER A 183 -0.78 -14.29 -27.64
C SER A 183 -1.04 -12.80 -27.89
N VAL A 184 -0.53 -11.92 -27.03
CA VAL A 184 -0.55 -10.48 -27.30
C VAL A 184 0.39 -10.22 -28.49
N SER A 185 -0.16 -9.71 -29.59
CA SER A 185 0.61 -9.42 -30.81
C SER A 185 1.21 -8.02 -30.78
N SER A 186 0.51 -7.05 -30.18
CA SER A 186 0.98 -5.68 -30.03
C SER A 186 0.14 -4.89 -29.03
N LEU A 187 0.62 -3.71 -28.64
CA LEU A 187 -0.18 -2.68 -27.98
C LEU A 187 -0.39 -1.52 -28.95
N THR A 188 -1.63 -1.06 -29.07
CA THR A 188 -1.95 0.20 -29.74
C THR A 188 -1.87 1.33 -28.74
N LEU A 189 -1.12 2.38 -29.06
CA LEU A 189 -0.85 3.53 -28.21
C LEU A 189 -1.66 4.75 -28.73
N ASN A 190 -2.52 5.30 -27.88
CA ASN A 190 -3.33 6.50 -28.19
C ASN A 190 -4.14 6.36 -29.51
N ASN A 191 -4.55 5.14 -29.89
CA ASN A 191 -5.24 4.81 -31.15
C ASN A 191 -4.46 5.19 -32.44
N GLN A 192 -3.15 5.39 -32.36
CA GLN A 192 -2.33 5.85 -33.50
C GLN A 192 -1.12 4.96 -33.75
N ASP A 193 -0.25 4.82 -32.75
CA ASP A 193 0.98 4.09 -32.88
C ASP A 193 0.86 2.67 -32.31
N SER A 194 1.83 1.82 -32.59
CA SER A 194 1.84 0.46 -32.07
C SER A 194 3.22 0.07 -31.57
N ILE A 195 3.25 -0.83 -30.57
CA ILE A 195 4.48 -1.44 -30.08
C ILE A 195 4.31 -2.95 -29.99
N THR A 196 5.32 -3.68 -30.48
CA THR A 196 5.49 -5.12 -30.23
C THR A 196 6.48 -5.36 -29.13
N ALA A 197 6.26 -6.43 -28.36
CA ALA A 197 7.20 -6.90 -27.34
C ALA A 197 7.21 -8.43 -27.29
N ASP A 198 8.33 -8.99 -26.80
CA ASP A 198 8.42 -10.43 -26.53
C ASP A 198 7.54 -10.81 -25.34
N GLN A 199 7.42 -9.92 -24.35
CA GLN A 199 6.58 -10.09 -23.17
C GLN A 199 5.83 -8.82 -22.78
N TYR A 200 4.61 -8.97 -22.29
CA TYR A 200 3.73 -7.90 -21.83
C TYR A 200 3.36 -8.10 -20.37
N ILE A 201 3.57 -7.07 -19.54
CA ILE A 201 3.26 -7.10 -18.10
C ILE A 201 2.19 -6.07 -17.80
N PHE A 202 1.02 -6.54 -17.40
CA PHE A 202 -0.15 -5.72 -17.09
C PHE A 202 -0.23 -5.48 -15.56
N ALA A 203 0.21 -4.31 -15.14
CA ALA A 203 0.27 -3.84 -13.75
C ALA A 203 -0.68 -2.66 -13.48
N GLY A 204 -1.75 -2.57 -14.26
CA GLY A 204 -2.69 -1.43 -14.29
C GLY A 204 -3.65 -1.34 -13.10
N GLY A 205 -3.55 -2.23 -12.10
CA GLY A 205 -4.46 -2.22 -10.95
C GLY A 205 -5.91 -2.41 -11.38
N GLU A 206 -6.77 -1.39 -11.18
CA GLU A 206 -8.16 -1.44 -11.65
C GLU A 206 -8.28 -1.43 -13.18
N GLY A 207 -7.31 -0.86 -13.87
CA GLY A 207 -7.29 -0.84 -15.34
C GLY A 207 -7.09 -2.21 -15.97
N ASN A 208 -6.62 -3.20 -15.22
CA ASN A 208 -6.47 -4.56 -15.71
C ASN A 208 -7.80 -5.22 -16.10
N ASP A 209 -8.94 -4.84 -15.51
CA ASP A 209 -10.27 -5.32 -15.92
C ASP A 209 -10.53 -5.05 -17.40
N ALA A 210 -10.27 -3.82 -17.85
CA ALA A 210 -10.47 -3.42 -19.23
C ALA A 210 -9.48 -4.09 -20.17
N LEU A 211 -8.26 -4.36 -19.73
CA LEU A 211 -7.24 -5.06 -20.52
C LEU A 211 -7.54 -6.56 -20.62
N LEU A 212 -7.97 -7.20 -19.53
CA LEU A 212 -8.40 -8.60 -19.52
C LEU A 212 -9.57 -8.82 -20.48
N SER A 213 -10.52 -7.89 -20.56
CA SER A 213 -11.68 -7.99 -21.46
C SER A 213 -11.31 -7.90 -22.95
N GLN A 214 -10.11 -7.47 -23.30
CA GLN A 214 -9.60 -7.37 -24.67
C GLN A 214 -8.87 -8.65 -25.12
N LEU A 215 -8.58 -9.55 -24.20
CA LEU A 215 -7.74 -10.72 -24.42
C LEU A 215 -8.46 -12.01 -24.05
N ASP A 216 -8.23 -13.07 -24.82
CA ASP A 216 -8.62 -14.44 -24.45
C ASP A 216 -7.66 -14.99 -23.39
N PHE A 217 -7.57 -14.30 -22.28
CA PHE A 217 -6.74 -14.69 -21.15
C PHE A 217 -7.50 -15.67 -20.25
N VAL A 218 -6.76 -16.48 -19.47
CA VAL A 218 -7.39 -17.28 -18.41
C VAL A 218 -8.22 -16.33 -17.52
N PRO A 219 -9.52 -16.58 -17.33
CA PRO A 219 -10.37 -15.66 -16.59
C PRO A 219 -9.81 -15.38 -15.19
N ILE A 220 -9.48 -14.12 -14.92
CA ILE A 220 -9.14 -13.64 -13.59
C ILE A 220 -10.36 -12.89 -13.08
N GLU A 221 -11.04 -13.50 -12.14
CA GLU A 221 -12.15 -12.84 -11.47
C GLU A 221 -11.60 -11.72 -10.59
N MET A 222 -12.13 -10.51 -10.77
CA MET A 222 -11.72 -9.33 -10.01
C MET A 222 -12.73 -9.01 -8.92
N GLN A 223 -12.25 -8.52 -7.78
CA GLN A 223 -13.08 -7.94 -6.73
C GLN A 223 -12.74 -6.47 -6.49
N ARG A 224 -13.75 -5.72 -6.08
CA ARG A 224 -13.62 -4.34 -5.61
C ARG A 224 -13.84 -4.31 -4.11
N ARG A 225 -12.89 -3.67 -3.39
CA ARG A 225 -13.00 -3.48 -1.94
C ARG A 225 -12.85 -2.00 -1.62
N PRO A 226 -13.94 -1.22 -1.68
CA PRO A 226 -13.89 0.20 -1.45
C PRO A 226 -13.45 0.54 -0.02
N LEU A 227 -12.86 1.72 0.13
CA LEU A 227 -12.54 2.39 1.38
C LEU A 227 -12.93 3.86 1.27
N LYS A 228 -13.32 4.46 2.40
CA LYS A 228 -13.46 5.90 2.50
C LYS A 228 -12.64 6.39 3.69
N GLN A 229 -11.44 6.89 3.40
CA GLN A 229 -10.54 7.43 4.42
C GLN A 229 -10.95 8.84 4.83
N VAL A 230 -10.55 9.25 6.02
CA VAL A 230 -10.63 10.64 6.46
C VAL A 230 -9.21 11.22 6.52
N LEU A 231 -9.04 12.36 5.90
CA LEU A 231 -7.81 13.15 5.93
C LEU A 231 -8.01 14.31 6.93
N VAL A 232 -7.08 14.45 7.88
CA VAL A 232 -7.11 15.54 8.86
C VAL A 232 -5.85 16.37 8.68
N LYS A 233 -6.00 17.63 8.26
CA LYS A 233 -4.88 18.56 8.02
C LYS A 233 -4.81 19.63 9.11
N GLY A 234 -3.60 19.94 9.55
CA GLY A 234 -3.32 21.02 10.51
C GLY A 234 -1.95 20.87 11.16
N ASN A 235 -1.70 21.70 12.17
CA ASN A 235 -0.52 21.56 13.03
C ASN A 235 -0.68 20.38 13.99
N LEU A 236 -0.49 19.17 13.49
CA LEU A 236 -0.76 17.93 14.19
C LEU A 236 0.52 17.28 14.73
N PRO A 237 0.46 16.58 15.88
CA PRO A 237 1.57 15.74 16.30
C PRO A 237 1.75 14.58 15.32
N SER A 238 3.00 14.11 15.17
CA SER A 238 3.27 12.93 14.34
C SER A 238 2.79 11.67 15.08
N ILE A 239 1.88 10.93 14.46
CA ILE A 239 1.34 9.67 14.97
C ILE A 239 1.41 8.62 13.87
N TYR A 240 1.98 7.46 14.19
CA TYR A 240 2.08 6.27 13.35
C TYR A 240 1.64 5.09 14.20
N ALA A 241 0.32 4.84 14.23
CA ALA A 241 -0.22 3.90 15.18
C ALA A 241 -1.54 3.26 14.73
N HIS A 242 -1.77 2.06 15.25
CA HIS A 242 -3.07 1.39 15.25
C HIS A 242 -3.70 1.47 16.63
N ALA A 243 -4.91 2.02 16.71
CA ALA A 243 -5.76 1.85 17.88
C ALA A 243 -6.47 0.50 17.77
N VAL A 244 -6.31 -0.36 18.77
CA VAL A 244 -6.96 -1.67 18.82
C VAL A 244 -8.14 -1.69 19.78
N SER A 245 -9.13 -2.52 19.48
CA SER A 245 -10.33 -2.71 20.31
C SER A 245 -10.53 -4.19 20.62
N LEU A 246 -11.06 -4.52 21.80
CA LEU A 246 -11.46 -5.89 22.13
C LEU A 246 -12.66 -6.39 21.32
N LYS A 247 -13.50 -5.47 20.84
CA LYS A 247 -14.72 -5.83 20.11
C LYS A 247 -14.43 -6.36 18.71
N ASP A 248 -13.26 -5.99 18.14
CA ASP A 248 -12.83 -6.43 16.82
C ASP A 248 -11.31 -6.64 16.85
N ALA A 249 -10.90 -7.81 17.33
CA ALA A 249 -9.48 -8.14 17.46
C ALA A 249 -8.76 -8.29 16.12
N ASN A 250 -9.51 -8.49 15.02
CA ASN A 250 -8.94 -8.76 13.70
C ASN A 250 -8.66 -7.48 12.90
N LYS A 251 -9.23 -6.33 13.31
CA LYS A 251 -9.06 -5.06 12.61
C LYS A 251 -8.77 -3.92 13.57
N PRO A 252 -7.82 -3.04 13.26
CA PRO A 252 -7.65 -1.80 14.04
C PRO A 252 -8.93 -0.96 13.98
N ARG A 253 -9.38 -0.47 15.13
CA ARG A 253 -10.47 0.50 15.24
C ARG A 253 -10.16 1.76 14.43
N LEU A 254 -8.91 2.23 14.54
CA LEU A 254 -8.37 3.36 13.80
C LEU A 254 -6.91 3.09 13.45
N THR A 255 -6.50 3.47 12.25
CA THR A 255 -5.11 3.51 11.80
C THR A 255 -4.76 4.94 11.50
N ILE A 256 -3.64 5.44 12.03
CA ILE A 256 -3.17 6.80 11.81
C ILE A 256 -1.77 6.76 11.23
N THR A 257 -1.55 7.44 10.12
CA THR A 257 -0.23 7.76 9.59
C THR A 257 -0.14 9.26 9.33
N THR A 258 0.99 9.85 9.65
CA THR A 258 1.25 11.28 9.47
C THR A 258 2.12 11.50 8.25
N HIS A 259 1.69 12.41 7.38
CA HIS A 259 2.43 12.81 6.19
C HIS A 259 2.71 14.31 6.22
N PRO A 260 3.95 14.74 5.89
CA PRO A 260 4.28 16.16 5.83
C PRO A 260 3.63 16.80 4.61
N MET A 261 3.29 18.06 4.73
CA MET A 261 2.78 18.91 3.65
C MET A 261 3.83 19.96 3.29
N ARG A 262 3.78 20.47 2.05
CA ARG A 262 4.73 21.50 1.57
C ARG A 262 4.64 22.84 2.31
N ASP A 263 3.47 23.13 2.89
CA ASP A 263 3.19 24.36 3.66
C ASP A 263 3.63 24.26 5.13
N GLY A 264 4.24 23.16 5.54
CA GLY A 264 4.69 22.89 6.91
C GLY A 264 3.63 22.25 7.79
N ASP A 265 2.37 22.19 7.35
CA ASP A 265 1.33 21.41 8.01
C ASP A 265 1.60 19.91 7.89
N LYS A 266 0.82 19.15 8.63
CA LYS A 266 0.78 17.68 8.52
C LYS A 266 -0.63 17.24 8.14
N VAL A 267 -0.71 16.11 7.48
CA VAL A 267 -1.98 15.43 7.24
C VAL A 267 -1.95 14.04 7.85
N TRP A 268 -2.96 13.73 8.67
CA TRP A 268 -3.23 12.37 9.09
C TRP A 268 -4.11 11.67 8.07
N TYR A 269 -3.72 10.48 7.68
CA TYR A 269 -4.58 9.54 6.97
C TYR A 269 -5.20 8.60 7.99
N LEU A 270 -6.52 8.65 8.11
CA LEU A 270 -7.28 7.81 9.03
C LEU A 270 -7.85 6.60 8.27
N GLY A 271 -7.35 5.42 8.61
CA GLY A 271 -7.76 4.14 8.07
C GLY A 271 -8.36 3.23 9.14
N GLY A 272 -8.24 1.92 8.90
CA GLY A 272 -8.77 0.89 9.79
C GLY A 272 -10.28 0.73 9.63
N ASN A 273 -10.95 0.30 10.69
CA ASN A 273 -12.39 0.05 10.69
C ASN A 273 -13.22 1.30 10.39
N LEU A 274 -12.74 2.49 10.79
CA LEU A 274 -13.35 3.77 10.45
C LEU A 274 -13.52 3.93 8.94
N ALA A 275 -12.47 3.67 8.16
CA ALA A 275 -12.49 3.82 6.71
C ALA A 275 -13.32 2.73 6.00
N GLU A 276 -13.32 1.49 6.52
CA GLU A 276 -14.12 0.40 5.96
C GLU A 276 -15.62 0.65 6.19
N GLN A 277 -16.01 1.07 7.39
CA GLN A 277 -17.39 1.40 7.73
C GLN A 277 -17.86 2.75 7.14
N GLY A 278 -16.94 3.59 6.71
CA GLY A 278 -17.23 4.86 6.04
C GLY A 278 -17.76 4.73 4.62
N VAL A 279 -17.61 3.54 4.02
CA VAL A 279 -18.15 3.27 2.67
C VAL A 279 -19.67 3.42 2.69
N GLY A 280 -20.19 4.23 1.77
CA GLY A 280 -21.62 4.55 1.70
C GLY A 280 -22.10 5.67 2.66
N MET A 281 -21.25 6.13 3.59
CA MET A 281 -21.58 7.30 4.43
C MET A 281 -21.38 8.60 3.66
N SER A 282 -22.18 9.62 4.02
CA SER A 282 -21.89 10.98 3.56
C SER A 282 -20.55 11.48 4.12
N GLU A 283 -19.92 12.44 3.45
CA GLU A 283 -18.69 13.05 3.95
C GLU A 283 -18.89 13.63 5.36
N THR A 284 -20.00 14.35 5.55
CA THR A 284 -20.33 14.97 6.83
C THR A 284 -20.46 13.95 7.96
N ASP A 285 -21.18 12.85 7.75
CA ASP A 285 -21.40 11.83 8.77
C ASP A 285 -20.10 11.12 9.13
N LEU A 286 -19.28 10.81 8.12
CA LEU A 286 -17.99 10.17 8.35
C LEU A 286 -17.02 11.10 9.09
N ILE A 287 -17.00 12.40 8.79
CA ILE A 287 -16.20 13.39 9.52
C ILE A 287 -16.66 13.52 10.96
N VAL A 288 -17.98 13.58 11.22
CA VAL A 288 -18.51 13.60 12.60
C VAL A 288 -18.04 12.37 13.37
N ARG A 289 -18.15 11.19 12.77
CA ARG A 289 -17.68 9.94 13.37
C ARG A 289 -16.17 9.95 13.61
N ALA A 290 -15.37 10.43 12.66
CA ALA A 290 -13.91 10.54 12.82
C ALA A 290 -13.54 11.46 13.99
N LYS A 291 -14.22 12.60 14.16
CA LYS A 291 -14.02 13.49 15.29
C LYS A 291 -14.38 12.83 16.62
N GLN A 292 -15.46 12.05 16.69
CA GLN A 292 -15.83 11.28 17.88
C GLN A 292 -14.77 10.22 18.22
N GLU A 293 -14.30 9.47 17.22
CA GLU A 293 -13.24 8.47 17.40
C GLU A 293 -11.93 9.09 17.90
N LEU A 294 -11.50 10.18 17.26
CA LEU A 294 -10.29 10.91 17.68
C LEU A 294 -10.44 11.51 19.08
N GLY A 295 -11.59 12.12 19.41
CA GLY A 295 -11.86 12.66 20.73
C GLY A 295 -11.85 11.59 21.84
N ALA A 296 -12.27 10.36 21.52
CA ALA A 296 -12.24 9.24 22.46
C ALA A 296 -10.82 8.64 22.61
N LEU A 297 -10.05 8.54 21.51
CA LEU A 297 -8.75 7.87 21.48
C LEU A 297 -7.58 8.79 21.82
N LEU A 298 -7.69 10.08 21.44
CA LEU A 298 -6.64 11.10 21.56
C LEU A 298 -7.19 12.40 22.18
N PRO A 299 -7.85 12.35 23.37
CA PRO A 299 -8.54 13.51 23.95
C PRO A 299 -7.58 14.67 24.31
N TRP A 300 -6.29 14.45 24.28
CA TRP A 300 -5.27 15.46 24.53
C TRP A 300 -4.78 16.18 23.28
N VAL A 301 -5.23 15.79 22.09
CA VAL A 301 -4.86 16.45 20.83
C VAL A 301 -5.92 17.49 20.48
N ASP A 302 -5.50 18.75 20.37
CA ASP A 302 -6.39 19.82 19.90
C ASP A 302 -6.57 19.74 18.39
N LEU A 303 -7.81 19.51 17.98
CA LEU A 303 -8.24 19.43 16.58
C LEU A 303 -9.15 20.61 16.18
N SER A 304 -9.26 21.65 17.02
CA SER A 304 -10.19 22.77 16.81
C SER A 304 -9.91 23.55 15.53
N ALA A 305 -8.63 23.69 15.16
CA ALA A 305 -8.18 24.35 13.93
C ALA A 305 -7.96 23.38 12.76
N ALA A 306 -8.16 22.07 12.95
CA ALA A 306 -7.91 21.08 11.91
C ALA A 306 -9.03 21.05 10.86
N THR A 307 -8.66 20.87 9.61
CA THR A 307 -9.59 20.65 8.50
C THR A 307 -9.73 19.18 8.18
N PHE A 308 -10.93 18.76 7.82
CA PHE A 308 -11.27 17.38 7.54
C PHE A 308 -11.80 17.24 6.12
N LYS A 309 -11.35 16.20 5.41
CA LYS A 309 -11.85 15.79 4.09
C LYS A 309 -11.94 14.27 4.02
N THR A 310 -12.73 13.76 3.10
CA THR A 310 -12.77 12.32 2.82
C THR A 310 -12.07 12.00 1.50
N LEU A 311 -11.55 10.77 1.40
CA LEU A 311 -10.92 10.22 0.22
C LEU A 311 -11.50 8.84 -0.05
N ASP A 312 -12.25 8.73 -1.14
CA ASP A 312 -12.75 7.44 -1.62
C ASP A 312 -11.65 6.71 -2.39
N ILE A 313 -11.48 5.43 -2.10
CA ILE A 313 -10.48 4.55 -2.71
C ILE A 313 -11.17 3.27 -3.11
N ASP A 314 -11.09 2.88 -4.38
CA ASP A 314 -11.52 1.56 -4.81
C ASP A 314 -10.31 0.65 -5.03
N ARG A 315 -10.18 -0.36 -4.17
CA ARG A 315 -9.08 -1.33 -4.25
C ARG A 315 -9.49 -2.47 -5.17
N ALA A 316 -8.94 -2.46 -6.38
CA ALA A 316 -9.10 -3.53 -7.34
C ALA A 316 -8.01 -4.59 -7.16
N GLU A 317 -8.42 -5.83 -7.01
CA GLU A 317 -7.53 -6.96 -6.79
C GLU A 317 -8.20 -8.27 -7.25
N PRO A 318 -7.44 -9.34 -7.54
CA PRO A 318 -8.03 -10.64 -7.86
C PRO A 318 -8.93 -11.14 -6.73
N ALA A 319 -10.08 -11.70 -7.10
CA ALA A 319 -11.08 -12.19 -6.16
C ALA A 319 -10.52 -13.33 -5.29
N GLN A 320 -10.88 -13.31 -4.02
CA GLN A 320 -10.57 -14.37 -3.08
C GLN A 320 -11.82 -15.20 -2.80
N LYS A 321 -11.69 -16.51 -2.66
CA LYS A 321 -12.82 -17.42 -2.34
C LYS A 321 -13.63 -16.97 -1.11
N SER A 322 -12.97 -16.29 -0.17
CA SER A 322 -13.59 -15.74 1.04
C SER A 322 -14.10 -14.32 0.89
N HIS A 323 -14.00 -13.70 -0.30
CA HIS A 323 -14.14 -12.25 -0.52
C HIS A 323 -13.29 -11.40 0.45
N GLY A 324 -12.31 -12.05 1.05
CA GLY A 324 -11.39 -11.45 2.01
C GLY A 324 -10.29 -10.64 1.33
N ARG A 325 -9.40 -10.13 2.16
CA ARG A 325 -8.21 -9.40 1.71
C ARG A 325 -7.14 -10.41 1.27
N PRO A 326 -6.55 -10.28 0.07
CA PRO A 326 -5.42 -11.13 -0.31
C PRO A 326 -4.23 -10.97 0.65
N ASP A 327 -3.56 -12.07 0.95
CA ASP A 327 -2.41 -12.09 1.86
C ASP A 327 -1.07 -12.25 1.14
N VAL A 328 -1.11 -12.55 -0.16
CA VAL A 328 0.04 -12.68 -1.05
C VAL A 328 -0.13 -11.77 -2.27
N PRO A 329 0.94 -11.43 -3.00
CA PRO A 329 0.82 -10.84 -4.31
C PRO A 329 0.15 -11.82 -5.26
N TYR A 330 -0.23 -11.36 -6.43
CA TYR A 330 -0.83 -12.19 -7.45
C TYR A 330 -0.19 -11.90 -8.81
N ALA A 331 0.35 -12.92 -9.45
CA ALA A 331 0.77 -12.91 -10.83
C ALA A 331 0.16 -14.11 -11.55
N SER A 332 -0.32 -13.90 -12.76
CA SER A 332 -0.83 -14.97 -13.62
C SER A 332 -0.30 -14.76 -15.02
N GLN A 333 0.38 -15.76 -15.54
CA GLN A 333 0.98 -15.76 -16.86
C GLN A 333 0.20 -16.67 -17.81
N SER A 334 -0.01 -16.19 -19.02
CA SER A 334 -0.47 -16.99 -20.14
C SER A 334 0.31 -16.56 -21.39
N LYS A 335 1.02 -17.49 -21.99
CA LYS A 335 1.91 -17.22 -23.12
C LYS A 335 2.87 -16.07 -22.83
N ASN A 336 2.80 -14.98 -23.57
CA ASN A 336 3.65 -13.79 -23.46
C ASN A 336 3.01 -12.65 -22.64
N ALA A 337 1.95 -12.91 -21.90
CA ALA A 337 1.26 -11.91 -21.08
C ALA A 337 1.26 -12.30 -19.60
N ILE A 338 1.59 -11.36 -18.71
CA ILE A 338 1.50 -11.49 -17.26
C ILE A 338 0.57 -10.40 -16.74
N PHE A 339 -0.48 -10.79 -16.00
CA PHE A 339 -1.29 -9.87 -15.21
C PHE A 339 -0.90 -9.94 -13.74
N CYS A 340 -0.61 -8.79 -13.12
CA CYS A 340 -0.09 -8.79 -11.76
C CYS A 340 -0.64 -7.67 -10.88
N TRP A 341 -0.71 -7.97 -9.56
CA TRP A 341 -1.13 -7.07 -8.48
C TRP A 341 -0.31 -7.33 -7.22
N PRO A 342 0.30 -6.31 -6.61
CA PRO A 342 1.00 -6.48 -5.33
C PRO A 342 0.04 -6.70 -4.16
N THR A 343 -1.26 -6.41 -4.36
CA THR A 343 -2.35 -6.50 -3.36
C THR A 343 -2.14 -5.63 -2.11
N LYS A 344 -0.90 -5.37 -1.74
CA LYS A 344 -0.47 -4.47 -0.65
C LYS A 344 0.85 -3.81 -1.04
N LEU A 345 1.04 -2.54 -0.67
CA LEU A 345 2.31 -1.83 -0.89
C LEU A 345 3.51 -2.63 -0.37
N THR A 346 3.40 -3.20 0.82
CA THR A 346 4.47 -3.99 1.45
C THR A 346 4.92 -5.20 0.62
N LEU A 347 4.05 -5.76 -0.23
CA LEU A 347 4.33 -6.97 -1.03
C LEU A 347 4.89 -6.66 -2.44
N THR A 348 5.10 -5.38 -2.75
CA THR A 348 5.63 -4.99 -4.07
C THR A 348 6.97 -5.66 -4.41
N PRO A 349 7.96 -5.79 -3.50
CA PRO A 349 9.19 -6.49 -3.80
C PRO A 349 8.98 -7.96 -4.17
N LEU A 350 8.13 -8.65 -3.39
CA LEU A 350 7.84 -10.06 -3.62
C LEU A 350 7.18 -10.30 -4.99
N LEU A 351 6.25 -9.42 -5.38
CA LEU A 351 5.66 -9.47 -6.72
C LEU A 351 6.74 -9.27 -7.80
N GLY A 352 7.66 -8.34 -7.58
CA GLY A 352 8.77 -8.12 -8.51
C GLY A 352 9.58 -9.38 -8.76
N ASP A 353 9.89 -10.12 -7.69
CA ASP A 353 10.60 -11.40 -7.78
C ASP A 353 9.80 -12.48 -8.54
N GLU A 354 8.47 -12.55 -8.31
CA GLU A 354 7.58 -13.47 -9.03
C GLU A 354 7.47 -13.18 -10.53
N VAL A 355 7.52 -11.92 -10.92
CA VAL A 355 7.40 -11.50 -12.34
C VAL A 355 8.72 -11.70 -13.10
N LEU A 356 9.86 -11.75 -12.41
CA LEU A 356 11.18 -11.98 -13.02
C LEU A 356 11.53 -13.46 -13.19
N GLN A 357 10.80 -14.39 -12.57
CA GLN A 357 10.98 -15.84 -12.71
C GLN A 357 10.33 -16.37 -13.99
#